data_26e5cfad96984c1ff484a2b08e621d3a
#
_entry.id   26e5cfad96984c1ff484a2b08e621d3a
#
_cell.length_a   1.000
_cell.length_b   1.000
_cell.length_c   1.000
_cell.angle_alpha   90.00
_cell.angle_beta   90.00
_cell.angle_gamma   90.00
#
_symmetry.space_group_name_H-M   'P 1'
#
loop_
_entity.id
_entity.type
_entity.pdbx_description
1 polymer ?
#
loop_
_entity_poly.entity_id
_entity_poly.type
_entity_poly.pdbx_seq_one_letter_code
_entity_poly.pdbx_strand_id
1 'polypeptide(L)'
;RKESVVQMQRVLDMGLNLCLYPEGTRNKTGKGIQPFFNGAFLTAIKAKKKIIPALIFNSKDLFPGKPSFWAWPQALFIDFLEPIATADISIDAVTELKDATYQIMSDYYATYEAARK
;
A
#
# COMPACT_ATOMS: atom_id res chain seq x y z
N ARG A 1 -1.62 17.40 8.62
CA ARG A 1 -0.80 16.17 8.67
C ARG A 1 -0.76 15.51 10.04
N LYS A 2 -0.55 16.25 11.14
CA LYS A 2 -0.58 15.68 12.51
C LYS A 2 -1.99 15.19 12.89
N GLU A 3 -3.00 15.90 12.49
CA GLU A 3 -4.40 15.59 12.76
C GLU A 3 -4.86 14.29 12.08
N SER A 4 -4.39 14.04 10.85
CA SER A 4 -4.69 12.79 10.13
C SER A 4 -4.15 11.55 10.85
N VAL A 5 -2.94 11.62 11.40
CA VAL A 5 -2.34 10.51 12.15
C VAL A 5 -3.13 10.23 13.43
N VAL A 6 -3.59 11.26 14.13
CA VAL A 6 -4.41 11.11 15.35
C VAL A 6 -5.74 10.45 15.02
N GLN A 7 -6.39 10.83 13.93
CA GLN A 7 -7.65 10.20 13.51
C GLN A 7 -7.46 8.74 13.11
N MET A 8 -6.42 8.43 12.37
CA MET A 8 -6.08 7.04 12.02
C MET A 8 -5.81 6.20 13.28
N GLN A 9 -5.12 6.75 14.26
CA GLN A 9 -4.86 6.08 15.54
C GLN A 9 -6.17 5.75 16.26
N ARG A 10 -7.10 6.70 16.32
CA ARG A 10 -8.42 6.48 16.96
C ARG A 10 -9.18 5.33 16.32
N VAL A 11 -9.20 5.28 14.98
CA VAL A 11 -9.90 4.21 14.26
C VAL A 11 -9.29 2.84 14.59
N LEU A 12 -7.97 2.75 14.65
CA LEU A 12 -7.28 1.51 15.03
C LEU A 12 -7.51 1.13 16.50
N ASP A 13 -7.58 2.11 17.40
CA ASP A 13 -7.88 1.89 18.83
C ASP A 13 -9.32 1.38 19.04
N MET A 14 -10.22 1.69 18.11
CA MET A 14 -11.59 1.16 18.11
C MET A 14 -11.67 -0.29 17.59
N GLY A 15 -10.55 -0.91 17.24
CA GLY A 15 -10.49 -2.28 16.70
C GLY A 15 -10.83 -2.38 15.21
N LEU A 16 -10.92 -1.27 14.51
CA LEU A 16 -11.16 -1.24 13.07
C LEU A 16 -9.86 -1.36 12.28
N ASN A 17 -9.97 -1.79 11.04
CA ASN A 17 -8.87 -1.85 10.10
C ASN A 17 -8.85 -0.60 9.21
N LEU A 18 -7.64 -0.18 8.82
CA LEU A 18 -7.45 0.91 7.87
C LEU A 18 -6.87 0.38 6.56
N CYS A 19 -7.45 0.83 5.46
CA CYS A 19 -6.85 0.65 4.14
C CYS A 19 -6.18 1.96 3.75
N LEU A 20 -4.87 1.90 3.51
CA LEU A 20 -4.05 3.07 3.17
C LEU A 20 -3.27 2.81 1.89
N TYR A 21 -3.15 3.84 1.07
CA TYR A 21 -2.32 3.82 -0.13
C TYR A 21 -1.00 4.52 0.17
N PRO A 22 0.09 3.76 0.41
CA PRO A 22 1.35 4.35 0.85
C PRO A 22 2.04 5.22 -0.21
N GLU A 23 1.68 5.06 -1.47
CA GLU A 23 2.12 5.94 -2.56
C GLU A 23 1.53 7.35 -2.47
N GLY A 24 0.46 7.55 -1.70
CA GLY A 24 -0.19 8.85 -1.47
C GLY A 24 -0.94 9.44 -2.66
N THR A 25 -0.78 8.87 -3.84
CA THR A 25 -1.44 9.31 -5.08
C THR A 25 -1.58 8.16 -6.06
N ARG A 26 -2.45 8.34 -7.05
CA ARG A 26 -2.58 7.37 -8.14
C ARG A 26 -1.29 7.35 -8.96
N ASN A 27 -0.79 6.15 -9.22
CA ASN A 27 0.36 5.96 -10.11
C ASN A 27 -0.05 6.25 -11.57
N LYS A 28 0.45 7.35 -12.10
CA LYS A 28 0.23 7.77 -13.50
C LYS A 28 1.40 7.45 -14.42
N THR A 29 2.48 6.90 -13.88
CA THR A 29 3.71 6.67 -14.64
C THR A 29 3.65 5.41 -15.49
N GLY A 30 2.75 4.48 -15.17
CA GLY A 30 2.69 3.16 -15.81
C GLY A 30 3.88 2.26 -15.48
N LYS A 31 4.77 2.72 -14.62
CA LYS A 31 5.96 1.97 -14.16
C LYS A 31 5.69 1.51 -12.73
N GLY A 32 5.88 0.25 -12.45
CA GLY A 32 5.88 -0.37 -11.14
C GLY A 32 5.19 0.37 -9.99
N ILE A 33 5.67 0.15 -8.78
CA ILE A 33 5.17 0.81 -7.57
C ILE A 33 5.96 2.11 -7.34
N GLN A 34 5.25 3.19 -7.00
CA GLN A 34 5.90 4.46 -6.64
C GLN A 34 6.48 4.41 -5.22
N PRO A 35 7.43 5.29 -4.88
CA PRO A 35 7.96 5.39 -3.53
C PRO A 35 6.88 5.61 -2.48
N PHE A 36 7.07 5.01 -1.31
CA PHE A 36 6.12 5.09 -0.21
C PHE A 36 6.40 6.27 0.71
N PHE A 37 5.33 6.83 1.28
CA PHE A 37 5.42 7.81 2.36
C PHE A 37 5.41 7.12 3.73
N ASN A 38 5.99 7.76 4.73
CA ASN A 38 6.15 7.20 6.08
C ASN A 38 4.84 7.10 6.87
N GLY A 39 3.81 7.86 6.51
CA GLY A 39 2.61 8.03 7.34
C GLY A 39 1.89 6.75 7.73
N ALA A 40 1.68 5.83 6.78
CA ALA A 40 1.03 4.55 7.04
C ALA A 40 1.84 3.68 8.01
N PHE A 41 3.15 3.62 7.80
CA PHE A 41 4.07 2.81 8.60
C PHE A 41 4.22 3.36 10.02
N LEU A 42 4.31 4.68 10.15
CA LEU A 42 4.35 5.35 11.44
C LEU A 42 3.07 5.09 12.25
N THR A 43 1.92 5.15 11.59
CA THR A 43 0.63 4.85 12.22
C THR A 43 0.58 3.41 12.72
N ALA A 44 1.02 2.46 11.89
CA ALA A 44 1.05 1.04 12.26
C ALA A 44 1.97 0.76 13.46
N ILE A 45 3.16 1.36 13.48
CA ILE A 45 4.12 1.23 14.60
C ILE A 45 3.52 1.79 15.88
N LYS A 46 2.96 2.99 15.84
CA LYS A 46 2.35 3.64 17.03
C LYS A 46 1.17 2.84 17.57
N ALA A 47 0.36 2.28 16.70
CA ALA A 47 -0.79 1.46 17.08
C ALA A 47 -0.43 0.01 17.41
N LYS A 48 0.80 -0.41 17.17
CA LYS A 48 1.26 -1.81 17.28
C LYS A 48 0.39 -2.78 16.47
N LYS A 49 -0.05 -2.34 15.31
CA LYS A 49 -0.90 -3.12 14.40
C LYS A 49 -0.08 -3.69 13.25
N LYS A 50 -0.42 -4.90 12.84
CA LYS A 50 0.20 -5.56 11.69
C LYS A 50 -0.08 -4.79 10.41
N ILE A 51 0.87 -4.79 9.51
CA ILE A 51 0.71 -4.33 8.13
C ILE A 51 0.44 -5.54 7.26
N ILE A 52 -0.62 -5.49 6.47
CA ILE A 52 -0.91 -6.50 5.46
C ILE A 52 -0.70 -5.82 4.10
N PRO A 53 0.44 -6.08 3.43
CA PRO A 53 0.65 -5.52 2.10
C PRO A 53 -0.35 -6.14 1.12
N ALA A 54 -0.94 -5.31 0.27
CA ALA A 54 -1.87 -5.75 -0.76
C ALA A 54 -1.55 -5.08 -2.08
N LEU A 55 -1.59 -5.84 -3.15
CA LEU A 55 -1.36 -5.37 -4.51
C LEU A 55 -2.62 -5.53 -5.35
N ILE A 56 -2.96 -4.47 -6.07
CA ILE A 56 -4.09 -4.45 -6.98
C ILE A 56 -3.57 -4.50 -8.42
N PHE A 57 -3.95 -5.53 -9.15
CA PHE A 57 -3.53 -5.73 -10.53
C PHE A 57 -4.67 -5.42 -11.51
N ASN A 58 -4.29 -5.01 -12.73
CA ASN A 58 -5.19 -4.65 -13.84
C ASN A 58 -6.01 -3.37 -13.63
N SER A 59 -5.78 -2.60 -12.58
CA SER A 59 -6.53 -1.36 -12.32
C SER A 59 -6.32 -0.32 -13.41
N LYS A 60 -5.13 -0.26 -14.02
CA LYS A 60 -4.83 0.67 -15.12
C LYS A 60 -5.56 0.29 -16.42
N ASP A 61 -5.81 -1.01 -16.64
CA ASP A 61 -6.51 -1.50 -17.81
C ASP A 61 -8.03 -1.28 -17.70
N LEU A 62 -8.53 -1.30 -16.46
CA LEU A 62 -9.92 -0.98 -16.14
C LEU A 62 -10.23 0.51 -16.33
N PHE A 63 -9.29 1.38 -15.96
CA PHE A 63 -9.41 2.84 -16.07
C PHE A 63 -8.24 3.43 -16.85
N PRO A 64 -8.21 3.29 -18.18
CA PRO A 64 -7.18 3.94 -18.98
C PRO A 64 -7.29 5.46 -18.81
N GLY A 65 -6.19 6.09 -18.41
CA GLY A 65 -6.11 7.49 -17.98
C GLY A 65 -6.38 8.55 -19.07
N LYS A 66 -7.16 8.24 -20.09
CA LYS A 66 -7.61 9.20 -21.11
C LYS A 66 -8.95 9.84 -20.68
N PRO A 67 -9.28 11.05 -21.15
CA PRO A 67 -10.42 11.83 -20.67
C PRO A 67 -11.80 11.25 -21.03
N SER A 68 -11.86 10.13 -21.71
CA SER A 68 -13.12 9.42 -21.98
C SER A 68 -13.44 8.51 -20.79
N PHE A 69 -14.61 8.72 -20.24
CA PHE A 69 -15.17 7.94 -19.13
C PHE A 69 -15.57 6.53 -19.62
N TRP A 70 -14.58 5.72 -19.94
CA TRP A 70 -14.78 4.34 -20.35
C TRP A 70 -14.08 3.42 -19.36
N ALA A 71 -14.86 2.57 -18.69
CA ALA A 71 -14.34 1.43 -17.96
C ALA A 71 -14.52 0.19 -18.84
N TRP A 72 -13.43 -0.52 -19.11
CA TRP A 72 -13.52 -1.81 -19.79
C TRP A 72 -13.76 -2.90 -18.76
N PRO A 73 -14.72 -3.81 -18.97
CA PRO A 73 -14.91 -4.94 -18.07
C PRO A 73 -13.67 -5.85 -18.10
N GLN A 74 -12.90 -5.77 -17.04
CA GLN A 74 -11.68 -6.55 -16.84
C GLN A 74 -11.68 -7.17 -15.45
N ALA A 75 -11.06 -8.33 -15.32
CA ALA A 75 -10.86 -8.92 -14.00
C ALA A 75 -9.85 -8.10 -13.20
N LEU A 76 -10.26 -7.67 -12.01
CA LEU A 76 -9.40 -7.02 -11.03
C LEU A 76 -8.93 -8.06 -10.03
N PHE A 77 -7.62 -8.13 -9.80
CA PHE A 77 -7.04 -9.04 -8.83
C PHE A 77 -6.43 -8.26 -7.67
N ILE A 78 -6.65 -8.77 -6.46
CA ILE A 78 -6.04 -8.24 -5.25
C ILE A 78 -5.32 -9.39 -4.56
N ASP A 79 -4.01 -9.26 -4.44
CA ASP A 79 -3.18 -10.24 -3.73
C ASP A 79 -2.75 -9.67 -2.39
N PHE A 80 -3.03 -10.39 -1.32
CA PHE A 80 -2.58 -10.08 0.03
C PHE A 80 -1.31 -10.86 0.33
N LEU A 81 -0.27 -10.15 0.72
CA LEU A 81 1.02 -10.74 1.10
C LEU A 81 1.06 -11.05 2.60
N GLU A 82 2.13 -11.70 3.03
CA GLU A 82 2.32 -12.06 4.43
C GLU A 82 2.25 -10.84 5.35
N PRO A 83 1.50 -10.92 6.46
CA PRO A 83 1.44 -9.84 7.43
C PRO A 83 2.80 -9.53 8.06
N ILE A 84 3.09 -8.24 8.23
CA ILE A 84 4.32 -7.75 8.85
C ILE A 84 3.99 -7.27 10.26
N ALA A 85 4.58 -7.89 11.28
CA ALA A 85 4.42 -7.48 12.66
C ALA A 85 5.16 -6.15 12.93
N THR A 86 4.55 -5.25 13.70
CA THR A 86 5.13 -3.94 14.04
C THR A 86 5.33 -3.74 15.54
N ALA A 87 4.85 -4.66 16.39
CA ALA A 87 4.84 -4.51 17.84
C ALA A 87 6.24 -4.28 18.43
N ASP A 88 7.28 -4.90 17.86
CA ASP A 88 8.67 -4.80 18.32
C ASP A 88 9.50 -3.79 17.52
N ILE A 89 8.87 -3.01 16.65
CA ILE A 89 9.55 -2.02 15.80
C ILE A 89 9.44 -0.65 16.44
N SER A 90 10.58 0.02 16.63
CA SER A 90 10.60 1.39 17.15
C SER A 90 10.24 2.42 16.07
N ILE A 91 9.80 3.60 16.50
CA ILE A 91 9.49 4.72 15.60
C ILE A 91 10.71 5.12 14.76
N ASP A 92 11.90 5.01 15.31
CA ASP A 92 13.16 5.35 14.60
C ASP A 92 13.45 4.40 13.44
N ALA A 93 12.88 3.19 13.44
CA ALA A 93 13.01 2.20 12.38
C ALA A 93 11.91 2.28 11.31
N VAL A 94 11.13 3.35 11.28
CA VAL A 94 10.04 3.51 10.29
C VAL A 94 10.52 3.48 8.84
N THR A 95 11.67 4.05 8.57
CA THR A 95 12.26 4.06 7.23
C THR A 95 12.67 2.65 6.77
N GLU A 96 13.29 1.87 7.65
CA GLU A 96 13.66 0.48 7.35
C GLU A 96 12.42 -0.39 7.11
N LEU A 97 11.38 -0.23 7.92
CA LEU A 97 10.12 -0.94 7.74
C LEU A 97 9.46 -0.59 6.41
N LYS A 98 9.41 0.69 6.07
CA LYS A 98 8.89 1.19 4.79
C LYS A 98 9.66 0.60 3.61
N ASP A 99 10.97 0.68 3.65
CA ASP A 99 11.84 0.21 2.56
C ASP A 99 11.76 -1.30 2.40
N ALA A 100 11.71 -2.06 3.49
CA ALA A 100 11.53 -3.51 3.46
C ALA A 100 10.17 -3.89 2.86
N THR A 101 9.10 -3.22 3.26
CA THR A 101 7.76 -3.44 2.71
C THR A 101 7.70 -3.09 1.23
N TYR A 102 8.29 -1.96 0.84
CA TYR A 102 8.40 -1.56 -0.56
C TYR A 102 9.11 -2.61 -1.39
N GLN A 103 10.22 -3.13 -0.90
CA GLN A 103 11.01 -4.15 -1.61
C GLN A 103 10.21 -5.44 -1.81
N ILE A 104 9.54 -5.92 -0.77
CA ILE A 104 8.68 -7.12 -0.84
C ILE A 104 7.58 -6.93 -1.89
N MET A 105 6.89 -5.81 -1.87
CA MET A 105 5.81 -5.51 -2.80
C MET A 105 6.33 -5.32 -4.22
N SER A 106 7.47 -4.66 -4.39
CA SER A 106 8.09 -4.41 -5.69
C SER A 106 8.56 -5.71 -6.35
N ASP A 107 9.18 -6.60 -5.58
CA ASP A 107 9.62 -7.91 -6.07
C ASP A 107 8.43 -8.78 -6.48
N TYR A 108 7.37 -8.78 -5.68
CA TYR A 108 6.14 -9.52 -6.00
C TYR A 108 5.49 -8.98 -7.27
N TYR A 109 5.41 -7.65 -7.40
CA TYR A 109 4.88 -7.01 -8.60
C TYR A 109 5.69 -7.37 -9.85
N ALA A 110 7.01 -7.33 -9.76
CA ALA A 110 7.89 -7.69 -10.87
C ALA A 110 7.72 -9.16 -11.30
N THR A 111 7.58 -10.06 -10.33
CA THR A 111 7.31 -11.48 -10.59
C THR A 111 5.97 -11.69 -11.30
N TYR A 112 4.93 -10.98 -10.87
CA TYR A 112 3.62 -11.03 -11.50
C TYR A 112 3.65 -10.52 -12.94
N GLU A 113 4.29 -9.37 -13.18
CA GLU A 113 4.43 -8.80 -14.52
C GLU A 113 5.24 -9.71 -15.45
N ALA A 114 6.29 -10.35 -14.95
CA ALA A 114 7.09 -11.31 -15.73
C ALA A 114 6.28 -12.57 -16.10
N ALA A 115 5.46 -13.09 -15.19
CA ALA A 115 4.61 -14.26 -15.43
C ALA A 115 3.48 -13.96 -16.43
N ARG A 116 3.10 -12.70 -16.59
CA ARG A 116 2.03 -12.25 -17.47
C ARG A 116 2.48 -12.10 -18.95
N LYS A 117 3.77 -11.98 -19.15
CA LYS A 117 4.38 -11.91 -20.48
C LYS A 117 4.62 -13.31 -21.04
#